data_0da9b366631a2ed6dae83352e65263c2
#
_entry.id   0da9b366631a2ed6dae83352e65263c2
#
_cell.length_a   1.000
_cell.length_b   1.000
_cell.length_c   1.000
_cell.angle_alpha   90.00
_cell.angle_beta   90.00
_cell.angle_gamma   90.00
#
_symmetry.space_group_name_H-M   'P 1'
#
loop_
_entity.id
_entity.type
_entity.pdbx_description
1 polymer ?
#
loop_
_entity_poly.entity_id
_entity_poly.type
_entity_poly.pdbx_seq_one_letter_code
_entity_poly.pdbx_strand_id
1 'polypeptide(L)'
;MGEMDIISSSTNPPNLQVAIRTLTIGGFSLEKANRFPGYALIYMYRYDEFGVKQQYCFALFENEPEAEQIQAAEIAAKHNKAELVIIGPTTASEKPNVLWNRFLNLFGGPVYSYSPLESEFGNYLRLLSFNKLPTGLEGKPDDLFELYTHKTLEFIFGCKVHRYGQERRFEARPDGVIIQDRIFSALYDAKAYSNGYDVTLDSIRQFSSYVTEFRSRYSQYFELNAFIVISGSFPHSKETLEGRSRQFLSETSIPLAFLTAESVVQIIDLLSNFPLARRSINWRKIFVNPVVGPELVQAELQLLNKDKIIAKNKS
;
A
#
# COMPACT_ATOMS: atom_id res chain seq x y z
N MET A 1 -25.91 -4.43 15.64
CA MET A 1 -25.04 -3.41 16.25
C MET A 1 -23.82 -4.17 16.73
N GLY A 2 -22.84 -4.37 15.83
CA GLY A 2 -21.59 -5.04 16.17
C GLY A 2 -20.69 -4.02 16.85
N GLU A 3 -20.17 -4.39 17.99
CA GLU A 3 -19.16 -3.66 18.74
C GLU A 3 -18.02 -3.29 17.80
N MET A 4 -17.87 -2.00 17.55
CA MET A 4 -16.57 -1.46 17.18
C MET A 4 -15.69 -1.74 18.41
N ASP A 5 -14.77 -2.70 18.26
CA ASP A 5 -13.66 -2.82 19.21
C ASP A 5 -13.02 -1.44 19.31
N ILE A 6 -13.39 -0.74 20.36
CA ILE A 6 -12.69 0.44 20.85
C ILE A 6 -11.29 -0.11 21.14
N ILE A 7 -10.35 0.19 20.25
CA ILE A 7 -8.93 -0.06 20.50
C ILE A 7 -8.66 0.59 21.83
N SER A 8 -8.59 -0.24 22.87
CA SER A 8 -8.30 0.17 24.23
C SER A 8 -7.05 1.04 24.15
N SER A 9 -7.12 2.24 24.67
CA SER A 9 -5.98 3.15 24.79
C SER A 9 -4.91 2.42 25.59
N SER A 10 -4.04 1.68 24.87
CA SER A 10 -2.94 0.96 25.47
C SER A 10 -2.04 2.01 26.09
N THR A 11 -1.95 2.01 27.41
CA THR A 11 -1.00 2.85 28.17
C THR A 11 0.44 2.37 27.98
N ASN A 12 0.64 1.27 27.28
CA ASN A 12 1.94 0.70 26.99
C ASN A 12 2.56 1.33 25.74
N PRO A 13 3.89 1.55 25.73
CA PRO A 13 4.59 2.06 24.56
C PRO A 13 4.40 1.11 23.37
N PRO A 14 4.19 1.63 22.16
CA PRO A 14 4.19 0.80 20.96
C PRO A 14 5.57 0.18 20.81
N ASN A 15 5.64 -1.13 20.58
CA ASN A 15 6.92 -1.73 20.24
C ASN A 15 7.40 -1.20 18.87
N LEU A 16 8.71 -1.30 18.63
CA LEU A 16 9.33 -0.77 17.41
C LEU A 16 8.67 -1.30 16.11
N GLN A 17 8.29 -2.58 16.08
CA GLN A 17 7.63 -3.17 14.91
C GLN A 17 6.26 -2.54 14.66
N VAL A 18 5.46 -2.35 15.72
CA VAL A 18 4.15 -1.68 15.63
C VAL A 18 4.33 -0.24 15.17
N ALA A 19 5.32 0.49 15.70
CA ALA A 19 5.59 1.86 15.29
C ALA A 19 5.94 1.96 13.80
N ILE A 20 6.86 1.12 13.31
CA ILE A 20 7.25 1.10 11.89
C ILE A 20 6.06 0.74 11.00
N ARG A 21 5.28 -0.29 11.35
CA ARG A 21 4.07 -0.65 10.59
C ARG A 21 3.09 0.51 10.51
N THR A 22 2.81 1.14 11.65
CA THR A 22 1.86 2.25 11.76
C THR A 22 2.30 3.44 10.91
N LEU A 23 3.57 3.84 10.99
CA LEU A 23 4.12 4.92 10.18
C LEU A 23 4.11 4.57 8.68
N THR A 24 4.43 3.32 8.33
CA THR A 24 4.37 2.89 6.93
C THR A 24 2.94 2.94 6.39
N ILE A 25 1.95 2.46 7.14
CA ILE A 25 0.53 2.59 6.78
C ILE A 25 0.13 4.07 6.66
N GLY A 26 0.69 4.94 7.50
CA GLY A 26 0.52 6.40 7.46
C GLY A 26 1.17 7.12 6.28
N GLY A 27 1.89 6.40 5.40
CA GLY A 27 2.47 6.97 4.17
C GLY A 27 3.95 7.28 4.25
N PHE A 28 4.64 6.86 5.31
CA PHE A 28 6.08 7.02 5.43
C PHE A 28 6.82 5.79 4.89
N SER A 29 7.95 5.99 4.22
CA SER A 29 8.84 4.93 3.75
C SER A 29 10.02 4.78 4.70
N LEU A 30 10.28 3.55 5.14
CA LEU A 30 11.40 3.25 6.05
C LEU A 30 12.74 3.37 5.33
N GLU A 31 13.68 4.09 5.95
CA GLU A 31 15.07 4.16 5.52
C GLU A 31 15.95 3.26 6.40
N LYS A 32 15.91 3.45 7.71
CA LYS A 32 16.58 2.62 8.72
C LYS A 32 15.94 2.78 10.09
N ALA A 33 16.19 1.83 11.00
CA ALA A 33 15.81 1.95 12.40
C ALA A 33 16.95 1.49 13.30
N ASN A 34 17.27 2.27 14.33
CA ASN A 34 18.30 1.98 15.30
C ASN A 34 17.67 1.86 16.68
N ARG A 35 18.00 0.80 17.41
CA ARG A 35 17.50 0.55 18.77
C ARG A 35 18.59 0.85 19.78
N PHE A 36 18.23 1.55 20.85
CA PHE A 36 19.04 1.90 21.99
C PHE A 36 18.35 1.44 23.28
N PRO A 37 19.04 1.39 24.42
CA PRO A 37 18.40 1.15 25.71
C PRO A 37 17.33 2.21 26.01
N GLY A 38 16.07 1.78 26.14
CA GLY A 38 14.93 2.66 26.50
C GLY A 38 14.33 3.48 25.35
N TYR A 39 14.91 3.48 24.16
CA TYR A 39 14.35 4.20 23.01
C TYR A 39 14.81 3.64 21.66
N ALA A 40 14.15 4.08 20.59
CA ALA A 40 14.54 3.76 19.20
C ALA A 40 14.46 5.01 18.32
N LEU A 41 15.35 5.11 17.33
CA LEU A 41 15.29 6.12 16.28
C LEU A 41 14.89 5.47 14.97
N ILE A 42 13.77 5.93 14.40
CA ILE A 42 13.21 5.42 13.16
C ILE A 42 13.35 6.51 12.09
N TYR A 43 14.20 6.30 11.11
CA TYR A 43 14.40 7.23 9.99
C TYR A 43 13.48 6.85 8.86
N MET A 44 12.60 7.77 8.51
CA MET A 44 11.62 7.60 7.45
C MET A 44 11.56 8.85 6.58
N TYR A 45 10.97 8.71 5.43
CA TYR A 45 10.71 9.84 4.54
C TYR A 45 9.34 9.67 3.89
N ARG A 46 8.81 10.78 3.43
CA ARG A 46 7.67 10.84 2.52
C ARG A 46 7.91 11.96 1.52
N TYR A 47 7.19 11.95 0.43
CA TYR A 47 7.16 13.08 -0.49
C TYR A 47 5.93 13.93 -0.21
N ASP A 48 6.07 15.24 -0.30
CA ASP A 48 4.96 16.16 -0.25
C ASP A 48 4.19 16.20 -1.58
N GLU A 49 3.17 17.03 -1.66
CA GLU A 49 2.34 17.21 -2.86
C GLU A 49 3.12 17.77 -4.07
N PHE A 50 4.28 18.37 -3.84
CA PHE A 50 5.18 18.91 -4.87
C PHE A 50 6.29 17.92 -5.26
N GLY A 51 6.31 16.72 -4.70
CA GLY A 51 7.34 15.70 -4.95
C GLY A 51 8.67 15.97 -4.23
N VAL A 52 8.69 16.85 -3.21
CA VAL A 52 9.89 17.12 -2.42
C VAL A 52 10.02 16.10 -1.29
N LYS A 53 11.18 15.44 -1.23
CA LYS A 53 11.48 14.45 -0.18
C LYS A 53 11.62 15.12 1.17
N GLN A 54 10.71 14.77 2.09
CA GLN A 54 10.74 15.19 3.49
C GLN A 54 11.30 14.05 4.34
N GLN A 55 12.36 14.31 5.10
CA GLN A 55 12.98 13.31 5.98
C GLN A 55 12.56 13.52 7.44
N TYR A 56 12.25 12.42 8.12
CA TYR A 56 11.80 12.39 9.50
C TYR A 56 12.65 11.44 10.33
N CYS A 57 12.90 11.83 11.57
CA CYS A 57 13.46 10.98 12.61
C CYS A 57 12.39 10.84 13.71
N PHE A 58 11.73 9.70 13.77
CA PHE A 58 10.80 9.39 14.84
C PHE A 58 11.58 8.79 16.01
N ALA A 59 11.65 9.50 17.12
CA ALA A 59 12.27 9.02 18.36
C ALA A 59 11.19 8.40 19.25
N LEU A 60 11.17 7.08 19.32
CA LEU A 60 10.22 6.29 20.10
C LEU A 60 10.83 5.99 21.48
N PHE A 61 10.24 6.54 22.54
CA PHE A 61 10.68 6.33 23.92
C PHE A 61 9.77 5.31 24.63
N GLU A 62 10.37 4.34 25.32
CA GLU A 62 9.64 3.32 26.09
C GLU A 62 9.13 3.87 27.44
N ASN A 63 9.84 4.86 27.99
CA ASN A 63 9.51 5.57 29.24
C ASN A 63 9.61 7.07 29.02
N GLU A 64 9.43 7.85 30.08
CA GLU A 64 9.68 9.28 30.04
C GLU A 64 11.14 9.54 29.66
N PRO A 65 11.39 10.31 28.59
CA PRO A 65 12.76 10.48 28.08
C PRO A 65 13.58 11.34 29.01
N GLU A 66 14.82 10.95 29.26
CA GLU A 66 15.83 11.76 29.91
C GLU A 66 16.33 12.86 28.97
N ALA A 67 16.77 13.97 29.52
CA ALA A 67 17.27 15.12 28.73
C ALA A 67 18.41 14.72 27.77
N GLU A 68 19.31 13.84 28.22
CA GLU A 68 20.42 13.30 27.40
C GLU A 68 19.94 12.49 26.21
N GLN A 69 18.85 11.71 26.39
CA GLN A 69 18.26 10.90 25.31
C GLN A 69 17.59 11.81 24.27
N ILE A 70 16.89 12.86 24.70
CA ILE A 70 16.31 13.85 23.79
C ILE A 70 17.42 14.56 23.01
N GLN A 71 18.49 15.00 23.68
CA GLN A 71 19.62 15.64 23.03
C GLN A 71 20.31 14.72 22.02
N ALA A 72 20.48 13.43 22.33
CA ALA A 72 21.01 12.45 21.42
C ALA A 72 20.14 12.27 20.17
N ALA A 73 18.80 12.24 20.34
CA ALA A 73 17.86 12.18 19.24
C ALA A 73 17.91 13.44 18.35
N GLU A 74 18.03 14.64 18.95
CA GLU A 74 18.19 15.91 18.23
C GLU A 74 19.47 15.95 17.38
N ILE A 75 20.59 15.55 17.96
CA ILE A 75 21.88 15.47 17.25
C ILE A 75 21.77 14.50 16.09
N ALA A 76 21.17 13.32 16.32
CA ALA A 76 21.00 12.29 15.31
C ALA A 76 20.06 12.75 14.17
N ALA A 77 18.95 13.42 14.48
CA ALA A 77 18.04 13.99 13.48
C ALA A 77 18.73 15.09 12.66
N LYS A 78 19.43 16.01 13.32
CA LYS A 78 20.18 17.08 12.64
C LYS A 78 21.27 16.55 11.71
N HIS A 79 22.02 15.52 12.15
CA HIS A 79 23.04 14.88 11.33
C HIS A 79 22.46 14.26 10.04
N ASN A 80 21.27 13.69 10.12
CA ASN A 80 20.56 13.09 8.97
C ASN A 80 19.65 14.10 8.22
N LYS A 81 19.71 15.40 8.55
CA LYS A 81 18.86 16.45 7.98
C LYS A 81 17.36 16.10 8.03
N ALA A 82 16.95 15.48 9.12
CA ALA A 82 15.59 14.99 9.33
C ALA A 82 14.86 15.85 10.36
N GLU A 83 13.55 16.02 10.18
CA GLU A 83 12.67 16.60 11.19
C GLU A 83 12.50 15.61 12.35
N LEU A 84 12.75 16.04 13.59
CA LEU A 84 12.56 15.20 14.77
C LEU A 84 11.09 15.20 15.20
N VAL A 85 10.52 14.01 15.36
CA VAL A 85 9.21 13.78 15.97
C VAL A 85 9.37 12.84 17.15
N ILE A 86 9.01 13.32 18.35
CA ILE A 86 9.09 12.51 19.58
C ILE A 86 7.81 11.73 19.77
N ILE A 87 7.91 10.43 20.05
CA ILE A 87 6.80 9.54 20.41
C ILE A 87 7.06 9.02 21.81
N GLY A 88 6.26 9.44 22.79
CA GLY A 88 6.49 9.11 24.18
C GLY A 88 5.24 9.21 25.06
N PRO A 89 5.41 8.95 26.38
CA PRO A 89 4.30 8.94 27.34
C PRO A 89 3.78 10.35 27.68
N THR A 90 4.62 11.37 27.54
CA THR A 90 4.30 12.74 27.95
C THR A 90 4.60 13.76 26.85
N THR A 91 4.02 14.95 26.97
CA THR A 91 4.22 16.07 26.03
C THR A 91 5.36 17.00 26.47
N ALA A 92 6.35 16.50 27.17
CA ALA A 92 7.38 17.29 27.88
C ALA A 92 8.35 18.09 26.98
N SER A 93 8.14 18.16 25.70
CA SER A 93 9.06 18.81 24.74
C SER A 93 8.33 19.89 23.94
N GLU A 94 8.99 21.00 23.64
CA GLU A 94 8.55 22.02 22.66
C GLU A 94 8.58 21.52 21.21
N LYS A 95 9.14 20.33 21.00
CA LYS A 95 9.22 19.69 19.67
C LYS A 95 7.91 19.00 19.30
N PRO A 96 7.67 18.72 18.01
CA PRO A 96 6.56 17.88 17.60
C PRO A 96 6.55 16.58 18.41
N ASN A 97 5.50 16.40 19.18
CA ASN A 97 5.38 15.29 20.13
C ASN A 97 4.03 14.59 19.94
N VAL A 98 4.08 13.27 19.93
CA VAL A 98 2.92 12.41 19.80
C VAL A 98 2.84 11.50 21.01
N LEU A 99 1.74 11.59 21.76
CA LEU A 99 1.48 10.66 22.86
C LEU A 99 1.24 9.25 22.32
N TRP A 100 1.74 8.21 23.01
CA TRP A 100 1.53 6.81 22.62
C TRP A 100 0.08 6.45 22.37
N ASN A 101 -0.84 6.90 23.23
CA ASN A 101 -2.26 6.62 23.10
C ASN A 101 -2.91 7.28 21.87
N ARG A 102 -2.27 8.31 21.30
CA ARG A 102 -2.71 9.00 20.09
C ARG A 102 -1.99 8.54 18.85
N PHE A 103 -0.83 7.87 19.00
CA PHE A 103 0.00 7.46 17.87
C PHE A 103 -0.75 6.60 16.86
N LEU A 104 -1.46 5.57 17.31
CA LEU A 104 -2.26 4.70 16.43
C LEU A 104 -3.40 5.47 15.75
N ASN A 105 -4.01 6.45 16.44
CA ASN A 105 -5.09 7.26 15.86
C ASN A 105 -4.58 8.24 14.81
N LEU A 106 -3.37 8.78 14.99
CA LEU A 106 -2.78 9.74 14.06
C LEU A 106 -2.20 9.06 12.81
N PHE A 107 -1.62 7.88 12.96
CA PHE A 107 -0.87 7.21 11.89
C PHE A 107 -1.44 5.85 11.48
N GLY A 108 -2.21 5.18 12.32
CA GLY A 108 -2.69 3.82 12.12
C GLY A 108 -4.16 3.69 11.80
N GLY A 109 -4.87 4.80 11.72
CA GLY A 109 -6.29 4.78 11.37
C GLY A 109 -6.49 4.32 9.90
N PRO A 110 -7.53 3.52 9.63
CA PRO A 110 -7.88 3.20 8.26
C PRO A 110 -8.25 4.51 7.56
N VAL A 111 -7.47 4.90 6.57
CA VAL A 111 -7.87 5.97 5.65
C VAL A 111 -8.97 5.40 4.79
N TYR A 112 -10.22 5.62 5.19
CA TYR A 112 -11.38 5.33 4.34
C TYR A 112 -11.39 6.38 3.24
N SER A 113 -10.85 6.05 2.07
CA SER A 113 -11.11 6.82 0.88
C SER A 113 -12.53 6.51 0.42
N TYR A 114 -13.49 7.29 0.88
CA TYR A 114 -14.86 7.29 0.37
C TYR A 114 -15.06 8.30 -0.77
N SER A 115 -13.98 8.84 -1.32
CA SER A 115 -14.12 9.72 -2.47
C SER A 115 -14.78 8.92 -3.59
N PRO A 116 -16.02 9.26 -3.99
CA PRO A 116 -16.61 8.65 -5.17
C PRO A 116 -15.67 8.97 -6.32
N LEU A 117 -15.36 7.95 -7.11
CA LEU A 117 -14.63 8.17 -8.34
C LEU A 117 -15.51 9.02 -9.27
N GLU A 118 -14.92 9.97 -9.97
CA GLU A 118 -15.63 10.81 -10.93
C GLU A 118 -16.39 9.93 -11.96
N SER A 119 -17.51 10.40 -12.49
CA SER A 119 -18.33 9.63 -13.44
C SER A 119 -17.54 9.12 -14.66
N GLU A 120 -16.59 9.92 -15.14
CA GLU A 120 -15.74 9.59 -16.28
C GLU A 120 -14.49 8.77 -15.92
N PHE A 121 -14.29 8.46 -14.64
CA PHE A 121 -13.07 7.81 -14.16
C PHE A 121 -12.75 6.50 -14.87
N GLY A 122 -13.77 5.64 -15.05
CA GLY A 122 -13.60 4.38 -15.75
C GLY A 122 -13.19 4.55 -17.22
N ASN A 123 -13.75 5.56 -17.91
CA ASN A 123 -13.39 5.88 -19.28
C ASN A 123 -11.95 6.40 -19.36
N TYR A 124 -11.57 7.27 -18.44
CA TYR A 124 -10.20 7.80 -18.37
C TYR A 124 -9.19 6.68 -18.11
N LEU A 125 -9.45 5.78 -17.15
CA LEU A 125 -8.58 4.66 -16.86
C LEU A 125 -8.37 3.76 -18.10
N ARG A 126 -9.45 3.46 -18.86
CA ARG A 126 -9.36 2.68 -20.10
C ARG A 126 -8.48 3.38 -21.14
N LEU A 127 -8.71 4.66 -21.43
CA LEU A 127 -7.94 5.39 -22.44
C LEU A 127 -6.47 5.50 -22.05
N LEU A 128 -6.18 5.89 -20.81
CA LEU A 128 -4.83 6.04 -20.28
C LEU A 128 -4.05 4.73 -20.32
N SER A 129 -4.69 3.59 -20.04
CA SER A 129 -4.06 2.27 -20.08
C SER A 129 -3.53 1.86 -21.45
N PHE A 130 -4.10 2.46 -22.53
CA PHE A 130 -3.62 2.33 -23.91
C PHE A 130 -2.75 3.52 -24.36
N ASN A 131 -2.17 4.25 -23.39
CA ASN A 131 -1.33 5.41 -23.64
C ASN A 131 -2.02 6.51 -24.46
N LYS A 132 -3.32 6.69 -24.25
CA LYS A 132 -4.15 7.72 -24.90
C LYS A 132 -4.57 8.76 -23.87
N LEU A 133 -4.31 10.03 -24.19
CA LEU A 133 -4.74 11.14 -23.33
C LEU A 133 -6.23 11.42 -23.52
N PRO A 134 -7.06 11.29 -22.47
CA PRO A 134 -8.47 11.70 -22.54
C PRO A 134 -8.63 13.20 -22.76
N THR A 135 -9.69 13.58 -23.46
CA THR A 135 -10.04 15.00 -23.66
C THR A 135 -10.29 15.66 -22.31
N GLY A 136 -9.69 16.81 -22.08
CA GLY A 136 -9.81 17.58 -20.83
C GLY A 136 -8.78 17.22 -19.75
N LEU A 137 -7.92 16.23 -19.97
CA LEU A 137 -6.77 15.97 -19.11
C LEU A 137 -5.49 16.54 -19.72
N GLU A 138 -4.60 17.01 -18.86
CA GLU A 138 -3.28 17.48 -19.22
C GLU A 138 -2.22 16.58 -18.56
N GLY A 139 -1.12 16.33 -19.28
CA GLY A 139 -0.02 15.51 -18.78
C GLY A 139 0.35 14.36 -19.71
N LYS A 140 1.25 13.49 -19.25
CA LYS A 140 1.62 12.29 -19.98
C LYS A 140 0.67 11.15 -19.65
N PRO A 141 0.17 10.40 -20.64
CA PRO A 141 -0.80 9.34 -20.38
C PRO A 141 -0.28 8.23 -19.43
N ASP A 142 1.02 7.88 -19.53
CA ASP A 142 1.66 6.90 -18.66
C ASP A 142 1.68 7.37 -17.19
N ASP A 143 2.10 8.61 -16.95
CA ASP A 143 2.12 9.22 -15.61
C ASP A 143 0.70 9.33 -15.01
N LEU A 144 -0.27 9.68 -15.85
CA LEU A 144 -1.68 9.74 -15.45
C LEU A 144 -2.25 8.34 -15.20
N PHE A 145 -1.86 7.33 -15.99
CA PHE A 145 -2.31 5.95 -15.77
C PHE A 145 -1.84 5.42 -14.41
N GLU A 146 -0.57 5.66 -14.04
CA GLU A 146 -0.08 5.32 -12.70
C GLU A 146 -0.89 6.01 -11.60
N LEU A 147 -1.19 7.33 -11.75
CA LEU A 147 -1.98 8.09 -10.78
C LEU A 147 -3.41 7.55 -10.66
N TYR A 148 -4.08 7.29 -11.79
CA TYR A 148 -5.44 6.75 -11.80
C TYR A 148 -5.48 5.33 -11.25
N THR A 149 -4.49 4.51 -11.57
CA THR A 149 -4.33 3.16 -10.99
C THR A 149 -4.17 3.24 -9.47
N HIS A 150 -3.33 4.14 -8.97
CA HIS A 150 -3.15 4.37 -7.54
C HIS A 150 -4.49 4.69 -6.84
N LYS A 151 -5.25 5.68 -7.33
CA LYS A 151 -6.57 6.05 -6.78
C LYS A 151 -7.56 4.87 -6.83
N THR A 152 -7.51 4.10 -7.90
CA THR A 152 -8.32 2.89 -8.08
C THR A 152 -8.02 1.84 -7.02
N LEU A 153 -6.74 1.57 -6.78
CA LEU A 153 -6.34 0.58 -5.79
C LEU A 153 -6.70 1.01 -4.36
N GLU A 154 -6.59 2.30 -4.04
CA GLU A 154 -7.12 2.83 -2.77
C GLU A 154 -8.62 2.56 -2.62
N PHE A 155 -9.39 2.78 -3.69
CA PHE A 155 -10.82 2.49 -3.70
C PHE A 155 -11.09 0.99 -3.53
N ILE A 156 -10.45 0.11 -4.30
CA ILE A 156 -10.67 -1.34 -4.29
C ILE A 156 -10.34 -1.94 -2.93
N PHE A 157 -9.19 -1.61 -2.36
CA PHE A 157 -8.72 -2.20 -1.10
C PHE A 157 -9.23 -1.47 0.15
N GLY A 158 -9.83 -0.29 0.00
CA GLY A 158 -10.30 0.52 1.12
C GLY A 158 -9.20 0.85 2.12
N CYS A 159 -7.97 1.04 1.65
CA CYS A 159 -6.80 1.39 2.44
C CYS A 159 -5.92 2.38 1.68
N LYS A 160 -5.00 3.02 2.39
CA LYS A 160 -4.00 3.87 1.75
C LYS A 160 -3.01 3.03 0.95
N VAL A 161 -2.76 3.45 -0.28
CA VAL A 161 -1.79 2.84 -1.18
C VAL A 161 -0.57 3.76 -1.29
N HIS A 162 0.63 3.20 -1.31
CA HIS A 162 1.85 3.99 -1.46
C HIS A 162 2.29 3.98 -2.91
N ARG A 163 2.43 5.15 -3.50
CA ARG A 163 2.97 5.32 -4.85
C ARG A 163 4.46 5.59 -4.77
N TYR A 164 5.24 4.89 -5.61
CA TYR A 164 6.68 5.15 -5.76
C TYR A 164 7.03 5.83 -7.09
N GLY A 165 6.15 5.87 -8.05
CA GLY A 165 6.18 6.39 -9.42
C GLY A 165 7.25 7.41 -9.79
N GLN A 166 6.85 8.55 -10.36
CA GLN A 166 7.73 9.60 -10.91
C GLN A 166 8.83 10.10 -9.96
N GLU A 167 8.58 10.06 -8.68
CA GLU A 167 9.48 10.54 -7.64
C GLU A 167 10.77 9.70 -7.55
N ARG A 168 10.81 8.53 -8.22
CA ARG A 168 11.90 7.55 -8.13
C ARG A 168 12.28 6.87 -9.45
N ARG A 169 12.17 7.59 -10.55
CA ARG A 169 12.47 7.08 -11.91
C ARG A 169 13.82 6.39 -12.08
N PHE A 170 14.77 6.63 -11.19
CA PHE A 170 16.12 6.05 -11.23
C PHE A 170 16.33 4.91 -10.24
N GLU A 171 15.31 4.53 -9.47
CA GLU A 171 15.37 3.41 -8.55
C GLU A 171 14.64 2.20 -9.15
N ALA A 172 15.22 1.00 -9.00
CA ALA A 172 14.57 -0.25 -9.41
C ALA A 172 13.42 -0.58 -8.46
N ARG A 173 12.26 0.06 -8.64
CA ARG A 173 11.08 -0.08 -7.77
C ARG A 173 9.81 -0.23 -8.58
N PRO A 174 8.78 -0.91 -8.03
CA PRO A 174 7.45 -0.94 -8.62
C PRO A 174 6.81 0.45 -8.52
N ASP A 175 5.68 0.67 -9.21
CA ASP A 175 4.94 1.92 -9.13
C ASP A 175 4.35 2.16 -7.75
N GLY A 176 4.11 1.09 -6.98
CA GLY A 176 3.71 1.25 -5.59
C GLY A 176 3.46 -0.03 -4.82
N VAL A 177 2.96 0.14 -3.59
CA VAL A 177 2.62 -0.93 -2.68
C VAL A 177 1.26 -0.70 -2.02
N ILE A 178 0.48 -1.76 -1.95
CA ILE A 178 -0.78 -1.86 -1.22
C ILE A 178 -0.47 -2.49 0.13
N ILE A 179 -0.89 -1.84 1.22
CA ILE A 179 -0.75 -2.39 2.58
C ILE A 179 -2.10 -2.30 3.29
N GLN A 180 -2.84 -3.39 3.25
CA GLN A 180 -4.04 -3.57 4.05
C GLN A 180 -3.64 -4.32 5.32
N ASP A 181 -3.45 -3.59 6.41
CA ASP A 181 -2.78 -4.07 7.61
C ASP A 181 -3.26 -5.46 8.07
N ARG A 182 -2.31 -6.39 8.25
CA ARG A 182 -2.49 -7.79 8.68
C ARG A 182 -3.40 -8.63 7.77
N ILE A 183 -3.95 -8.08 6.71
CA ILE A 183 -4.89 -8.74 5.81
C ILE A 183 -4.19 -9.10 4.50
N PHE A 184 -3.66 -8.09 3.81
CA PHE A 184 -3.09 -8.26 2.48
C PHE A 184 -2.05 -7.18 2.18
N SER A 185 -0.93 -7.57 1.56
CA SER A 185 0.06 -6.63 1.02
C SER A 185 0.49 -7.09 -0.37
N ALA A 186 0.55 -6.16 -1.31
CA ALA A 186 0.98 -6.45 -2.68
C ALA A 186 1.79 -5.29 -3.26
N LEU A 187 2.78 -5.62 -4.07
CA LEU A 187 3.38 -4.66 -5.00
C LEU A 187 2.52 -4.55 -6.24
N TYR A 188 2.53 -3.39 -6.89
CA TYR A 188 1.86 -3.23 -8.18
C TYR A 188 2.69 -2.42 -9.16
N ASP A 189 2.44 -2.68 -10.44
CA ASP A 189 3.09 -2.02 -11.57
C ASP A 189 2.03 -1.73 -12.66
N ALA A 190 1.92 -0.47 -13.08
CA ALA A 190 0.95 0.00 -14.06
C ALA A 190 1.64 0.25 -15.41
N LYS A 191 1.16 -0.38 -16.47
CA LYS A 191 1.81 -0.37 -17.78
C LYS A 191 0.87 0.17 -18.86
N ALA A 192 1.11 1.42 -19.29
CA ALA A 192 0.36 2.09 -20.35
C ALA A 192 1.02 1.88 -21.71
N TYR A 193 0.46 1.01 -22.53
CA TYR A 193 0.97 0.71 -23.87
C TYR A 193 -0.15 0.66 -24.90
N SER A 194 0.05 1.33 -26.06
CA SER A 194 -0.98 1.45 -27.10
C SER A 194 -1.51 0.09 -27.62
N ASN A 195 -0.66 -0.93 -27.65
CA ASN A 195 -0.99 -2.28 -28.11
C ASN A 195 -1.08 -3.32 -26.98
N GLY A 196 -1.19 -2.86 -25.73
CA GLY A 196 -1.10 -3.72 -24.56
C GLY A 196 0.34 -3.99 -24.12
N TYR A 197 0.49 -4.54 -22.92
CA TYR A 197 1.79 -4.79 -22.31
C TYR A 197 2.30 -6.21 -22.61
N ASP A 198 3.45 -6.27 -23.28
CA ASP A 198 4.16 -7.53 -23.54
C ASP A 198 4.97 -7.96 -22.31
N VAL A 199 4.52 -9.04 -21.66
CA VAL A 199 5.17 -9.59 -20.46
C VAL A 199 6.34 -10.49 -20.88
N THR A 200 7.51 -9.89 -21.00
CA THR A 200 8.75 -10.59 -21.38
C THR A 200 9.42 -11.29 -20.18
N LEU A 201 10.46 -12.09 -20.44
CA LEU A 201 11.30 -12.66 -19.38
C LEU A 201 12.05 -11.56 -18.59
N ASP A 202 12.43 -10.48 -19.26
CA ASP A 202 13.09 -9.36 -18.62
C ASP A 202 12.12 -8.60 -17.68
N SER A 203 10.83 -8.53 -18.06
CA SER A 203 9.78 -8.03 -17.15
C SER A 203 9.72 -8.87 -15.88
N ILE A 204 9.76 -10.21 -15.98
CA ILE A 204 9.74 -11.10 -14.82
C ILE A 204 10.98 -10.86 -13.92
N ARG A 205 12.18 -10.76 -14.50
CA ARG A 205 13.40 -10.46 -13.74
C ARG A 205 13.31 -9.10 -13.03
N GLN A 206 12.77 -8.10 -13.71
CA GLN A 206 12.54 -6.77 -13.13
C GLN A 206 11.58 -6.85 -11.93
N PHE A 207 10.44 -7.52 -12.08
CA PHE A 207 9.47 -7.69 -10.99
C PHE A 207 10.07 -8.49 -9.82
N SER A 208 10.87 -9.53 -10.10
CA SER A 208 11.58 -10.31 -9.07
C SER A 208 12.57 -9.42 -8.29
N SER A 209 13.25 -8.50 -8.96
CA SER A 209 14.15 -7.53 -8.29
C SER A 209 13.39 -6.59 -7.35
N TYR A 210 12.19 -6.15 -7.73
CA TYR A 210 11.33 -5.31 -6.89
C TYR A 210 10.89 -6.03 -5.60
N VAL A 211 10.55 -7.33 -5.72
CA VAL A 211 10.21 -8.16 -4.55
C VAL A 211 11.41 -8.29 -3.61
N THR A 212 12.59 -8.53 -4.16
CA THR A 212 13.83 -8.63 -3.38
C THR A 212 14.14 -7.34 -2.63
N GLU A 213 14.03 -6.20 -3.31
CA GLU A 213 14.26 -4.87 -2.72
C GLU A 213 13.22 -4.57 -1.63
N PHE A 214 11.94 -4.86 -1.87
CA PHE A 214 10.91 -4.68 -0.83
C PHE A 214 11.18 -5.56 0.39
N ARG A 215 11.51 -6.83 0.20
CA ARG A 215 11.80 -7.75 1.29
C ARG A 215 13.02 -7.35 2.10
N SER A 216 14.06 -6.83 1.47
CA SER A 216 15.27 -6.38 2.17
C SER A 216 14.97 -5.31 3.23
N ARG A 217 13.93 -4.49 3.00
CA ARG A 217 13.53 -3.39 3.90
C ARG A 217 12.37 -3.76 4.82
N TYR A 218 11.42 -4.54 4.35
CA TYR A 218 10.11 -4.65 4.98
C TYR A 218 9.72 -6.06 5.42
N SER A 219 10.52 -7.11 5.16
CA SER A 219 10.17 -8.50 5.48
C SER A 219 9.90 -8.76 6.97
N GLN A 220 10.49 -7.95 7.86
CA GLN A 220 10.23 -8.05 9.30
C GLN A 220 8.88 -7.44 9.71
N TYR A 221 8.27 -6.62 8.86
CA TYR A 221 7.08 -5.83 9.18
C TYR A 221 5.86 -6.27 8.39
N PHE A 222 6.04 -6.67 7.14
CA PHE A 222 4.96 -7.03 6.22
C PHE A 222 5.28 -8.33 5.48
N GLU A 223 4.27 -9.20 5.41
CA GLU A 223 4.28 -10.34 4.51
C GLU A 223 3.76 -9.89 3.14
N LEU A 224 4.57 -10.05 2.10
CA LEU A 224 4.14 -9.77 0.73
C LEU A 224 3.36 -10.97 0.17
N ASN A 225 2.13 -10.71 -0.30
CA ASN A 225 1.20 -11.76 -0.71
C ASN A 225 1.02 -11.88 -2.22
N ALA A 226 1.29 -10.82 -2.99
CA ALA A 226 1.16 -10.83 -4.44
C ALA A 226 1.99 -9.73 -5.10
N PHE A 227 2.23 -9.89 -6.40
CA PHE A 227 2.64 -8.83 -7.32
C PHE A 227 1.54 -8.66 -8.37
N ILE A 228 1.10 -7.43 -8.63
CA ILE A 228 -0.03 -7.12 -9.50
C ILE A 228 0.44 -6.26 -10.67
N VAL A 229 0.21 -6.71 -11.90
CA VAL A 229 0.48 -5.92 -13.10
C VAL A 229 -0.85 -5.49 -13.71
N ILE A 230 -0.99 -4.17 -13.96
CA ILE A 230 -2.21 -3.58 -14.51
C ILE A 230 -1.88 -2.94 -15.85
N SER A 231 -2.63 -3.28 -16.90
CA SER A 231 -2.46 -2.70 -18.24
C SER A 231 -3.79 -2.63 -19.00
N GLY A 232 -3.81 -1.96 -20.14
CA GLY A 232 -4.97 -1.93 -21.04
C GLY A 232 -5.34 -3.32 -21.55
N SER A 233 -4.33 -4.08 -21.95
CA SER A 233 -4.45 -5.47 -22.37
C SER A 233 -3.10 -6.18 -22.27
N PHE A 234 -3.13 -7.52 -22.40
CA PHE A 234 -1.95 -8.36 -22.51
C PHE A 234 -2.05 -9.14 -23.82
N PRO A 235 -1.14 -8.92 -24.79
CA PRO A 235 -1.20 -9.58 -26.12
C PRO A 235 -0.76 -11.04 -26.07
N HIS A 236 -0.95 -11.70 -24.96
CA HIS A 236 -0.58 -13.08 -24.72
C HIS A 236 -1.79 -13.97 -24.51
N SER A 237 -1.67 -15.26 -24.86
CA SER A 237 -2.67 -16.24 -24.45
C SER A 237 -2.67 -16.40 -22.92
N LYS A 238 -3.78 -16.88 -22.39
CA LYS A 238 -3.92 -17.15 -20.96
C LYS A 238 -2.83 -18.11 -20.46
N GLU A 239 -2.52 -19.15 -21.24
CA GLU A 239 -1.50 -20.15 -20.91
C GLU A 239 -0.10 -19.53 -20.82
N THR A 240 0.20 -18.55 -21.67
CA THR A 240 1.47 -17.81 -21.62
C THR A 240 1.55 -16.99 -20.35
N LEU A 241 0.50 -16.24 -19.98
CA LEU A 241 0.46 -15.46 -18.72
C LEU A 241 0.56 -16.38 -17.50
N GLU A 242 -0.11 -17.53 -17.50
CA GLU A 242 0.02 -18.54 -16.45
C GLU A 242 1.46 -19.08 -16.36
N GLY A 243 2.11 -19.29 -17.49
CA GLY A 243 3.52 -19.69 -17.56
C GLY A 243 4.45 -18.64 -16.92
N ARG A 244 4.23 -17.35 -17.24
CA ARG A 244 4.97 -16.23 -16.63
C ARG A 244 4.73 -16.14 -15.12
N SER A 245 3.48 -16.31 -14.70
CA SER A 245 3.13 -16.31 -13.27
C SER A 245 3.80 -17.48 -12.52
N ARG A 246 3.81 -18.70 -13.08
CA ARG A 246 4.51 -19.85 -12.49
C ARG A 246 6.01 -19.61 -12.37
N GLN A 247 6.64 -19.03 -13.40
CA GLN A 247 8.05 -18.67 -13.34
C GLN A 247 8.34 -17.70 -12.22
N PHE A 248 7.60 -16.58 -12.15
CA PHE A 248 7.74 -15.59 -11.11
C PHE A 248 7.51 -16.17 -9.71
N LEU A 249 6.50 -17.03 -9.53
CA LEU A 249 6.24 -17.73 -8.29
C LEU A 249 7.43 -18.60 -7.85
N SER A 250 8.08 -19.29 -8.79
CA SER A 250 9.27 -20.12 -8.49
C SER A 250 10.47 -19.29 -8.05
N GLU A 251 10.62 -18.05 -8.55
CA GLU A 251 11.71 -17.16 -8.22
C GLU A 251 11.47 -16.39 -6.91
N THR A 252 10.22 -16.02 -6.64
CA THR A 252 9.89 -15.07 -5.57
C THR A 252 9.07 -15.65 -4.42
N SER A 253 8.47 -16.83 -4.62
CA SER A 253 7.52 -17.46 -3.69
C SER A 253 6.25 -16.64 -3.43
N ILE A 254 5.91 -15.70 -4.33
CA ILE A 254 4.62 -14.99 -4.33
C ILE A 254 3.96 -15.05 -5.70
N PRO A 255 2.62 -15.05 -5.80
CA PRO A 255 1.92 -15.06 -7.07
C PRO A 255 2.10 -13.74 -7.83
N LEU A 256 2.15 -13.83 -9.16
CA LEU A 256 2.05 -12.71 -10.10
C LEU A 256 0.67 -12.74 -10.75
N ALA A 257 -0.07 -11.65 -10.62
CA ALA A 257 -1.41 -11.51 -11.16
C ALA A 257 -1.50 -10.38 -12.20
N PHE A 258 -2.26 -10.62 -13.24
CA PHE A 258 -2.49 -9.69 -14.34
C PHE A 258 -3.95 -9.21 -14.32
N LEU A 259 -4.15 -7.88 -14.35
CA LEU A 259 -5.44 -7.24 -14.45
C LEU A 259 -5.49 -6.31 -15.66
N THR A 260 -6.54 -6.42 -16.45
CA THR A 260 -6.81 -5.40 -17.47
C THR A 260 -7.49 -4.19 -16.86
N ALA A 261 -7.31 -3.00 -17.43
CA ALA A 261 -8.02 -1.80 -17.01
C ALA A 261 -9.55 -2.00 -17.06
N GLU A 262 -10.05 -2.79 -18.03
CA GLU A 262 -11.47 -3.17 -18.12
C GLU A 262 -11.90 -3.99 -16.90
N SER A 263 -11.15 -5.03 -16.52
CA SER A 263 -11.43 -5.82 -15.32
C SER A 263 -11.43 -4.95 -14.06
N VAL A 264 -10.49 -4.01 -13.97
CA VAL A 264 -10.40 -3.07 -12.85
C VAL A 264 -11.65 -2.20 -12.76
N VAL A 265 -12.13 -1.62 -13.89
CA VAL A 265 -13.35 -0.81 -13.91
C VAL A 265 -14.57 -1.64 -13.47
N GLN A 266 -14.71 -2.86 -13.97
CA GLN A 266 -15.79 -3.75 -13.58
C GLN A 266 -15.74 -4.13 -12.09
N ILE A 267 -14.56 -4.30 -11.52
CA ILE A 267 -14.38 -4.51 -10.07
C ILE A 267 -14.80 -3.27 -9.29
N ILE A 268 -14.48 -2.06 -9.76
CA ILE A 268 -14.93 -0.81 -9.15
C ILE A 268 -16.46 -0.75 -9.12
N ASP A 269 -17.11 -0.99 -10.27
CA ASP A 269 -18.56 -0.96 -10.40
C ASP A 269 -19.21 -1.96 -9.44
N LEU A 270 -18.66 -3.17 -9.37
CA LEU A 270 -19.13 -4.20 -8.45
C LEU A 270 -18.99 -3.75 -6.98
N LEU A 271 -17.82 -3.23 -6.58
CA LEU A 271 -17.54 -2.84 -5.20
C LEU A 271 -18.22 -1.54 -4.78
N SER A 272 -18.62 -0.68 -5.72
CA SER A 272 -19.41 0.52 -5.46
C SER A 272 -20.76 0.18 -4.82
N ASN A 273 -21.31 -0.98 -5.15
CA ASN A 273 -22.55 -1.49 -4.54
C ASN A 273 -22.30 -2.14 -3.15
N PHE A 274 -21.04 -2.44 -2.79
CA PHE A 274 -20.68 -3.15 -1.55
C PHE A 274 -19.51 -2.48 -0.84
N PRO A 275 -19.57 -1.19 -0.49
CA PRO A 275 -18.43 -0.42 0.00
C PRO A 275 -17.79 -0.99 1.28
N LEU A 276 -18.59 -1.60 2.16
CA LEU A 276 -18.12 -2.19 3.41
C LEU A 276 -17.47 -3.57 3.22
N ALA A 277 -17.73 -4.25 2.11
CA ALA A 277 -17.20 -5.59 1.86
C ALA A 277 -15.72 -5.61 1.50
N ARG A 278 -15.14 -4.49 0.99
CA ARG A 278 -13.77 -4.40 0.48
C ARG A 278 -12.71 -4.94 1.44
N ARG A 279 -12.88 -4.71 2.75
CA ARG A 279 -11.95 -5.17 3.80
C ARG A 279 -12.16 -6.62 4.20
N SER A 280 -13.34 -7.17 3.90
CA SER A 280 -13.70 -8.55 4.24
C SER A 280 -13.40 -9.53 3.10
N ILE A 281 -13.11 -9.03 1.89
CA ILE A 281 -12.74 -9.85 0.73
C ILE A 281 -11.39 -10.52 1.00
N ASN A 282 -11.31 -11.81 0.71
CA ASN A 282 -10.04 -12.55 0.77
C ASN A 282 -9.21 -12.30 -0.50
N TRP A 283 -8.52 -11.17 -0.53
CA TRP A 283 -7.66 -10.79 -1.65
C TRP A 283 -6.55 -11.79 -1.93
N ARG A 284 -6.02 -12.47 -0.91
CA ARG A 284 -5.02 -13.53 -1.10
C ARG A 284 -5.55 -14.63 -2.01
N LYS A 285 -6.80 -15.06 -1.79
CA LYS A 285 -7.44 -16.09 -2.61
C LYS A 285 -7.71 -15.63 -4.04
N ILE A 286 -7.99 -14.35 -4.26
CA ILE A 286 -8.19 -13.78 -5.59
C ILE A 286 -6.87 -13.74 -6.36
N PHE A 287 -5.81 -13.20 -5.74
CA PHE A 287 -4.53 -12.95 -6.41
C PHE A 287 -3.60 -14.16 -6.53
N VAL A 288 -3.99 -15.35 -6.08
CA VAL A 288 -3.30 -16.59 -6.51
C VAL A 288 -3.62 -16.96 -7.96
N ASN A 289 -4.67 -16.37 -8.53
CA ASN A 289 -5.02 -16.58 -9.93
C ASN A 289 -4.18 -15.65 -10.83
N PRO A 290 -3.51 -16.19 -11.85
CA PRO A 290 -2.67 -15.41 -12.76
C PRO A 290 -3.42 -14.33 -13.53
N VAL A 291 -4.65 -14.58 -13.92
CA VAL A 291 -5.52 -13.60 -14.60
C VAL A 291 -6.72 -13.32 -13.69
N VAL A 292 -6.85 -12.07 -13.29
CA VAL A 292 -7.90 -11.66 -12.35
C VAL A 292 -8.97 -10.86 -13.06
N GLY A 293 -10.21 -11.35 -12.95
CA GLY A 293 -11.42 -10.71 -13.46
C GLY A 293 -12.44 -10.43 -12.34
N PRO A 294 -13.53 -9.71 -12.68
CA PRO A 294 -14.58 -9.34 -11.72
C PRO A 294 -15.32 -10.56 -11.15
N GLU A 295 -15.34 -11.68 -11.88
CA GLU A 295 -16.00 -12.93 -11.47
C GLU A 295 -15.41 -13.52 -10.19
N LEU A 296 -14.10 -13.37 -9.97
CA LEU A 296 -13.41 -13.83 -8.76
C LEU A 296 -13.83 -13.00 -7.54
N VAL A 297 -13.95 -11.69 -7.71
CA VAL A 297 -14.41 -10.77 -6.66
C VAL A 297 -15.89 -11.02 -6.36
N GLN A 298 -16.72 -11.23 -7.38
CA GLN A 298 -18.14 -11.55 -7.23
C GLN A 298 -18.34 -12.86 -6.46
N ALA A 299 -17.54 -13.90 -6.73
CA ALA A 299 -17.58 -15.16 -6.00
C ALA A 299 -17.28 -14.97 -4.51
N GLU A 300 -16.25 -14.19 -4.17
CA GLU A 300 -15.93 -13.87 -2.76
C GLU A 300 -17.05 -13.07 -2.08
N LEU A 301 -17.66 -12.09 -2.76
CA LEU A 301 -18.80 -11.34 -2.22
C LEU A 301 -20.02 -12.25 -1.94
N GLN A 302 -20.27 -13.23 -2.79
CA GLN A 302 -21.34 -14.21 -2.58
C GLN A 302 -21.07 -15.08 -1.35
N LEU A 303 -19.82 -15.49 -1.11
CA LEU A 303 -19.44 -16.24 0.09
C LEU A 303 -19.64 -15.40 1.36
N LEU A 304 -19.18 -14.14 1.38
CA LEU A 304 -19.39 -13.23 2.50
C LEU A 304 -20.86 -13.00 2.84
N ASN A 305 -21.74 -12.95 1.84
CA ASN A 305 -23.19 -12.82 2.07
C ASN A 305 -23.79 -14.10 2.66
N LYS A 306 -23.37 -15.30 2.20
CA LYS A 306 -23.82 -16.57 2.77
C LYS A 306 -23.40 -16.71 4.23
N ASP A 307 -22.16 -16.36 4.58
CA ASP A 307 -21.67 -16.43 5.95
C ASP A 307 -22.44 -15.50 6.90
N LYS A 308 -22.79 -14.29 6.45
CA LYS A 308 -23.63 -13.35 7.21
C LYS A 308 -25.06 -13.89 7.43
N ILE A 309 -25.63 -14.57 6.46
CA ILE A 309 -26.95 -15.21 6.59
C ILE A 309 -26.90 -16.36 7.58
N ILE A 310 -25.85 -17.18 7.51
CA ILE A 310 -25.64 -18.32 8.44
C ILE A 310 -25.44 -17.82 9.87
N ALA A 311 -24.66 -16.76 10.06
CA ALA A 311 -24.43 -16.15 11.38
C ALA A 311 -25.72 -15.58 11.99
N LYS A 312 -26.57 -14.93 11.18
CA LYS A 312 -27.89 -14.42 11.62
C LYS A 312 -28.89 -15.52 12.01
N ASN A 313 -28.80 -16.69 11.38
CA ASN A 313 -29.70 -17.82 11.67
C ASN A 313 -29.27 -18.64 12.88
N LYS A 314 -28.08 -18.38 13.45
CA LYS A 314 -27.57 -19.04 14.65
C LYS A 314 -27.62 -18.17 15.91
N SER A 315 -28.01 -16.91 15.77
CA SER A 315 -28.26 -15.95 16.87
C SER A 315 -29.74 -15.83 17.16
#